data_5c7f456f4e4790b1f63d24322be8f66c
#
_entry.id   5c7f456f4e4790b1f63d24322be8f66c
#
_cell.length_a   1.000
_cell.length_b   1.000
_cell.length_c   1.000
_cell.angle_alpha   90.00
_cell.angle_beta   90.00
_cell.angle_gamma   90.00
#
_symmetry.space_group_name_H-M   'P 1'
#
loop_
_entity.id
_entity.type
_entity.pdbx_description
1 polymer ?
#
loop_
_entity_poly.entity_id
_entity_poly.type
_entity_poly.pdbx_seq_one_letter_code
_entity_poly.pdbx_strand_id
1 'polypeptide(L)'
;MPLILGFIYLFLEVLITYQIIDNIGVLGFVLEIILSALFGFFILMNYRYFLSEAMLRLRERQISYEAFVSSNVFRILGAILLILPGGLTDILGILMQFSSLGFLLFKPFMKKPPLDSAHSTNAPQNSEIIDVEIIENNK
;
A
#
# COMPACT_ATOMS: atom_id res chain seq x y z
N MET A 1 3.44 -27.71 5.18
CA MET A 1 4.17 -26.66 4.43
C MET A 1 4.40 -25.37 5.23
N PRO A 2 3.42 -24.74 5.94
CA PRO A 2 3.70 -23.48 6.66
C PRO A 2 4.71 -23.60 7.81
N LEU A 3 4.78 -24.76 8.47
CA LEU A 3 5.72 -25.02 9.56
C LEU A 3 7.18 -24.99 9.09
N ILE A 4 7.48 -25.54 7.91
CA ILE A 4 8.82 -25.54 7.33
C ILE A 4 9.26 -24.11 6.97
N LEU A 5 8.36 -23.30 6.41
CA LEU A 5 8.61 -21.90 6.13
C LEU A 5 8.89 -21.10 7.41
N GLY A 6 8.17 -21.37 8.50
CA GLY A 6 8.42 -20.77 9.81
C GLY A 6 9.78 -21.12 10.38
N PHE A 7 10.23 -22.37 10.23
CA PHE A 7 11.57 -22.78 10.65
C PHE A 7 12.68 -22.11 9.81
N ILE A 8 12.49 -22.04 8.49
CA ILE A 8 13.45 -21.34 7.61
C ILE A 8 13.53 -19.85 7.98
N TYR A 9 12.38 -19.24 8.23
CA TYR A 9 12.32 -17.84 8.66
C TYR A 9 13.08 -17.63 9.99
N LEU A 10 12.79 -18.41 11.03
CA LEU A 10 13.48 -18.34 12.31
C LEU A 10 14.99 -18.56 12.17
N PHE A 11 15.40 -19.51 11.33
CA PHE A 11 16.81 -19.76 11.09
C PHE A 11 17.50 -18.57 10.43
N LEU A 12 16.89 -17.95 9.43
CA LEU A 12 17.37 -16.74 8.78
C LEU A 12 17.44 -15.56 9.76
N GLU A 13 16.40 -15.39 10.59
CA GLU A 13 16.37 -14.36 11.62
C GLU A 13 17.57 -14.46 12.55
N VAL A 14 17.83 -15.66 13.09
CA VAL A 14 18.95 -15.89 14.00
C VAL A 14 20.29 -15.65 13.31
N LEU A 15 20.45 -16.07 12.04
CA LEU A 15 21.69 -15.86 11.28
C LEU A 15 21.95 -14.35 11.05
N ILE A 16 20.95 -13.61 10.63
CA ILE A 16 21.08 -12.17 10.35
C ILE A 16 21.33 -11.41 11.65
N THR A 17 20.59 -11.71 12.71
CA THR A 17 20.80 -11.13 14.04
C THR A 17 22.21 -11.39 14.56
N TYR A 18 22.71 -12.61 14.42
CA TYR A 18 24.08 -12.95 14.80
C TYR A 18 25.10 -12.09 14.03
N GLN A 19 24.92 -11.95 12.72
CA GLN A 19 25.82 -11.17 11.88
C GLN A 19 25.78 -9.67 12.21
N ILE A 20 24.63 -9.13 12.57
CA ILE A 20 24.48 -7.75 13.04
C ILE A 20 25.23 -7.57 14.37
N ILE A 21 25.03 -8.46 15.33
CA ILE A 21 25.72 -8.40 16.64
C ILE A 21 27.24 -8.49 16.48
N ASP A 22 27.71 -9.32 15.56
CA ASP A 22 29.15 -9.49 15.30
C ASP A 22 29.77 -8.20 14.73
N ASN A 23 29.03 -7.43 13.92
CA ASN A 23 29.50 -6.19 13.32
C ASN A 23 29.39 -4.97 14.23
N ILE A 24 28.28 -4.79 14.94
CA ILE A 24 28.00 -3.58 15.74
C ILE A 24 28.04 -3.80 17.25
N GLY A 25 28.25 -5.05 17.67
CA GLY A 25 28.24 -5.46 19.06
C GLY A 25 26.86 -5.53 19.69
N VAL A 26 26.78 -6.13 20.88
CA VAL A 26 25.53 -6.33 21.61
C VAL A 26 24.85 -4.99 21.93
N LEU A 27 25.62 -4.00 22.36
CA LEU A 27 25.08 -2.66 22.68
C LEU A 27 24.50 -1.96 21.45
N GLY A 28 25.17 -2.07 20.30
CA GLY A 28 24.68 -1.54 19.04
C GLY A 28 23.37 -2.18 18.61
N PHE A 29 23.26 -3.51 18.77
CA PHE A 29 22.05 -4.24 18.47
C PHE A 29 20.87 -3.86 19.39
N VAL A 30 21.12 -3.69 20.71
CA VAL A 30 20.08 -3.19 21.64
C VAL A 30 19.60 -1.80 21.25
N LEU A 31 20.53 -0.92 20.83
CA LEU A 31 20.17 0.43 20.39
C LEU A 31 19.33 0.38 19.09
N GLU A 32 19.69 -0.49 18.15
CA GLU A 32 18.92 -0.72 16.92
C GLU A 32 17.49 -1.16 17.21
N ILE A 33 17.29 -2.14 18.10
CA ILE A 33 15.94 -2.59 18.51
C ILE A 33 15.11 -1.45 19.08
N ILE A 34 15.71 -0.61 19.95
CA ILE A 34 15.01 0.54 20.55
C ILE A 34 14.61 1.54 19.45
N LEU A 35 15.52 1.88 18.55
CA LEU A 35 15.26 2.82 17.47
C LEU A 35 14.20 2.30 16.51
N SER A 36 14.29 1.04 16.12
CA SER A 36 13.35 0.38 15.23
C SER A 36 11.94 0.35 15.83
N ALA A 37 11.82 -0.07 17.10
CA ALA A 37 10.56 -0.09 17.82
C ALA A 37 9.95 1.31 17.97
N LEU A 38 10.75 2.33 18.31
CA LEU A 38 10.29 3.72 18.35
C LEU A 38 9.79 4.20 17.01
N PHE A 39 10.50 3.86 15.94
CA PHE A 39 10.12 4.26 14.58
C PHE A 39 8.81 3.57 14.14
N GLY A 40 8.67 2.27 14.39
CA GLY A 40 7.44 1.53 14.14
C GLY A 40 6.25 2.09 14.93
N PHE A 41 6.47 2.40 16.20
CA PHE A 41 5.47 3.01 17.07
C PHE A 41 5.06 4.42 16.58
N PHE A 42 6.03 5.22 16.17
CA PHE A 42 5.76 6.54 15.60
C PHE A 42 4.90 6.48 14.34
N ILE A 43 5.15 5.50 13.47
CA ILE A 43 4.33 5.27 12.27
C ILE A 43 2.90 4.91 12.66
N LEU A 44 2.69 4.03 13.65
CA LEU A 44 1.36 3.66 14.12
C LEU A 44 0.61 4.82 14.77
N MET A 45 1.30 5.65 15.57
CA MET A 45 0.68 6.85 16.16
C MET A 45 0.19 7.82 15.10
N ASN A 46 0.96 8.00 14.05
CA ASN A 46 0.62 8.90 12.95
C ASN A 46 -0.27 8.25 11.87
N TYR A 47 -0.67 6.99 12.06
CA TYR A 47 -1.45 6.25 11.07
C TYR A 47 -2.76 6.96 10.69
N ARG A 48 -3.42 7.63 11.64
CA ARG A 48 -4.65 8.40 11.39
C ARG A 48 -4.45 9.51 10.35
N TYR A 49 -3.32 10.22 10.40
CA TYR A 49 -2.97 11.25 9.42
C TYR A 49 -2.80 10.65 8.03
N PHE A 50 -2.05 9.55 7.95
CA PHE A 50 -1.82 8.84 6.69
C PHE A 50 -3.12 8.27 6.11
N LEU A 51 -4.00 7.75 6.96
CA LEU A 51 -5.28 7.22 6.53
C LEU A 51 -6.19 8.34 5.99
N SER A 52 -6.27 9.48 6.66
CA SER A 52 -7.10 10.61 6.21
C SER A 52 -6.60 11.17 4.87
N GLU A 53 -5.29 11.30 4.69
CA GLU A 53 -4.70 11.74 3.43
C GLU A 53 -4.95 10.73 2.30
N ALA A 54 -4.79 9.44 2.59
CA ALA A 54 -5.06 8.38 1.62
C ALA A 54 -6.54 8.33 1.21
N MET A 55 -7.46 8.56 2.16
CA MET A 55 -8.90 8.69 1.90
C MET A 55 -9.23 9.88 0.99
N LEU A 56 -8.61 11.03 1.23
CA LEU A 56 -8.78 12.20 0.36
C LEU A 56 -8.34 11.90 -1.06
N ARG A 57 -7.17 11.28 -1.23
CA ARG A 57 -6.65 10.87 -2.54
C ARG A 57 -7.55 9.85 -3.26
N LEU A 58 -8.15 8.93 -2.51
CA LEU A 58 -9.13 7.98 -3.03
C LEU A 58 -10.38 8.71 -3.51
N ARG A 59 -10.89 9.67 -2.70
CA ARG A 59 -12.07 10.49 -3.04
C ARG A 59 -11.82 11.35 -4.28
N GLU A 60 -10.63 11.91 -4.43
CA GLU A 60 -10.21 12.68 -5.60
C GLU A 60 -9.88 11.80 -6.82
N ARG A 61 -10.09 10.49 -6.74
CA ARG A 61 -9.76 9.50 -7.78
C ARG A 61 -8.30 9.52 -8.23
N GLN A 62 -7.40 9.98 -7.36
CA GLN A 62 -5.97 9.99 -7.63
C GLN A 62 -5.33 8.61 -7.49
N ILE A 63 -5.93 7.73 -6.68
CA ILE A 63 -5.50 6.34 -6.48
C ILE A 63 -6.69 5.40 -6.65
N SER A 64 -6.41 4.16 -7.08
CA SER A 64 -7.41 3.10 -7.12
C SER A 64 -7.68 2.54 -5.71
N TYR A 65 -8.85 1.94 -5.52
CA TYR A 65 -9.19 1.28 -4.26
C TYR A 65 -8.18 0.19 -3.86
N GLU A 66 -7.73 -0.60 -4.83
CA GLU A 66 -6.71 -1.64 -4.60
C GLU A 66 -5.37 -1.05 -4.14
N ALA A 67 -4.92 0.04 -4.76
CA ALA A 67 -3.72 0.74 -4.34
C ALA A 67 -3.87 1.37 -2.94
N PHE A 68 -5.05 1.88 -2.61
CA PHE A 68 -5.37 2.39 -1.27
C PHE A 68 -5.27 1.29 -0.22
N VAL A 69 -5.92 0.14 -0.43
CA VAL A 69 -5.91 -0.98 0.52
C VAL A 69 -4.50 -1.54 0.67
N SER A 70 -3.82 -1.84 -0.44
CA SER A 70 -2.48 -2.43 -0.39
C SER A 70 -1.47 -1.52 0.31
N SER A 71 -1.44 -0.22 -0.01
CA SER A 71 -0.49 0.71 0.61
C SER A 71 -0.71 0.87 2.12
N ASN A 72 -1.97 0.86 2.58
CA ASN A 72 -2.28 0.95 4.00
C ASN A 72 -1.93 -0.36 4.74
N VAL A 73 -2.24 -1.51 4.16
CA VAL A 73 -1.88 -2.82 4.73
C VAL A 73 -0.37 -2.97 4.84
N PHE A 74 0.40 -2.65 3.80
CA PHE A 74 1.86 -2.71 3.83
C PHE A 74 2.46 -1.76 4.88
N ARG A 75 1.89 -0.58 5.06
CA ARG A 75 2.34 0.38 6.07
C ARG A 75 2.14 -0.14 7.49
N ILE A 76 0.96 -0.70 7.78
CA ILE A 76 0.67 -1.28 9.10
C ILE A 76 1.55 -2.49 9.36
N LEU A 77 1.63 -3.43 8.41
CA LEU A 77 2.47 -4.61 8.54
C LEU A 77 3.94 -4.24 8.72
N GLY A 78 4.46 -3.30 7.93
CA GLY A 78 5.83 -2.82 8.06
C GLY A 78 6.09 -2.18 9.44
N ALA A 79 5.14 -1.39 9.96
CA ALA A 79 5.27 -0.81 11.30
C ALA A 79 5.25 -1.88 12.41
N ILE A 80 4.42 -2.91 12.28
CA ILE A 80 4.39 -4.05 13.21
C ILE A 80 5.71 -4.83 13.15
N LEU A 81 6.24 -5.06 11.95
CA LEU A 81 7.53 -5.74 11.79
C LEU A 81 8.68 -4.96 12.45
N LEU A 82 8.68 -3.62 12.37
CA LEU A 82 9.69 -2.79 13.04
C LEU A 82 9.58 -2.81 14.56
N ILE A 83 8.42 -3.14 15.12
CA ILE A 83 8.24 -3.28 16.56
C ILE A 83 8.73 -4.65 17.05
N LEU A 84 8.67 -5.66 16.19
CA LEU A 84 9.18 -7.00 16.52
C LEU A 84 10.71 -6.99 16.45
N PRO A 85 11.41 -7.29 17.56
CA PRO A 85 12.86 -7.24 17.58
C PRO A 85 13.47 -8.37 16.72
N GLY A 86 14.19 -7.99 15.67
CA GLY A 86 14.90 -8.93 14.81
C GLY A 86 15.48 -8.27 13.56
N GLY A 87 16.70 -8.67 13.19
CA GLY A 87 17.40 -8.04 12.08
C GLY A 87 16.70 -8.21 10.73
N LEU A 88 16.12 -9.38 10.46
CA LEU A 88 15.38 -9.63 9.23
C LEU A 88 14.02 -8.90 9.24
N THR A 89 13.32 -8.91 10.37
CA THR A 89 12.04 -8.20 10.54
C THR A 89 12.20 -6.71 10.35
N ASP A 90 13.28 -6.11 10.84
CA ASP A 90 13.55 -4.69 10.68
C ASP A 90 13.82 -4.32 9.22
N ILE A 91 14.64 -5.12 8.51
CA ILE A 91 14.88 -4.94 7.08
C ILE A 91 13.57 -5.05 6.29
N LEU A 92 12.76 -6.08 6.55
CA LEU A 92 11.47 -6.27 5.87
C LEU A 92 10.48 -5.14 6.21
N GLY A 93 10.45 -4.71 7.46
CA GLY A 93 9.62 -3.58 7.91
C GLY A 93 9.96 -2.29 7.17
N ILE A 94 11.26 -1.97 7.07
CA ILE A 94 11.75 -0.82 6.30
C ILE A 94 11.39 -0.96 4.82
N LEU A 95 11.64 -2.12 4.20
CA LEU A 95 11.30 -2.36 2.80
C LEU A 95 9.80 -2.16 2.53
N MET A 96 8.92 -2.61 3.43
CA MET A 96 7.49 -2.39 3.30
C MET A 96 7.11 -0.91 3.40
N GLN A 97 7.79 -0.12 4.24
CA GLN A 97 7.59 1.33 4.30
C GLN A 97 8.01 2.01 3.00
N PHE A 98 9.16 1.62 2.42
CA PHE A 98 9.61 2.15 1.14
C PHE A 98 8.70 1.76 -0.02
N SER A 99 8.17 0.55 -0.04
CA SER A 99 7.21 0.10 -1.07
C SER A 99 5.94 0.96 -1.06
N SER A 100 5.44 1.30 0.12
CA SER A 100 4.30 2.19 0.28
C SER A 100 4.61 3.64 -0.15
N LEU A 101 5.79 4.15 0.20
CA LEU A 101 6.30 5.46 -0.21
C LEU A 101 6.73 5.47 -1.69
N GLY A 102 7.35 4.39 -2.17
CA GLY A 102 7.78 4.26 -3.56
C GLY A 102 6.62 4.37 -4.54
N PHE A 103 5.49 3.74 -4.26
CA PHE A 103 4.28 3.90 -5.06
C PHE A 103 3.78 5.36 -5.08
N LEU A 104 3.94 6.08 -3.97
CA LEU A 104 3.57 7.48 -3.86
C LEU A 104 4.53 8.41 -4.61
N LEU A 105 5.83 8.13 -4.57
CA LEU A 105 6.87 8.94 -5.23
C LEU A 105 6.98 8.65 -6.73
N PHE A 106 6.75 7.40 -7.16
CA PHE A 106 6.81 7.03 -8.58
C PHE A 106 5.52 7.32 -9.35
N LYS A 107 4.42 7.67 -8.65
CA LYS A 107 3.15 8.02 -9.29
C LYS A 107 3.24 9.16 -10.32
N PRO A 108 4.00 10.26 -10.12
CA PRO A 108 4.14 11.29 -11.16
C PRO A 108 4.93 10.81 -12.38
N PHE A 109 5.73 9.75 -12.24
CA PHE A 109 6.49 9.13 -13.35
C PHE A 109 5.70 8.03 -14.09
N MET A 110 4.68 7.45 -13.46
CA MET A 110 3.76 6.57 -14.15
C MET A 110 2.80 7.43 -14.98
N LYS A 111 3.06 7.49 -16.29
CA LYS A 111 2.12 8.00 -17.28
C LYS A 111 0.74 7.40 -16.99
N LYS A 112 -0.25 8.25 -16.75
CA LYS A 112 -1.64 7.81 -16.60
C LYS A 112 -1.95 6.87 -17.77
N PRO A 113 -2.42 5.63 -17.54
CA PRO A 113 -2.99 4.86 -18.63
C PRO A 113 -4.12 5.71 -19.23
N PRO A 114 -4.20 5.83 -20.56
CA PRO A 114 -5.28 6.59 -21.18
C PRO A 114 -6.61 5.99 -20.72
N LEU A 115 -7.45 6.84 -20.13
CA LEU A 115 -8.79 6.49 -19.64
C LEU A 115 -9.78 6.18 -20.78
N ASP A 116 -9.28 6.08 -22.03
CA ASP A 116 -10.12 5.94 -23.23
C ASP A 116 -10.41 4.50 -23.63
N SER A 117 -10.06 3.47 -22.82
CA SER A 117 -10.29 2.08 -23.25
C SER A 117 -11.44 1.38 -22.54
N ALA A 118 -12.24 2.07 -21.74
CA ALA A 118 -13.34 1.44 -20.99
C ALA A 118 -14.75 1.87 -21.44
N HIS A 119 -14.89 2.59 -22.56
CA HIS A 119 -16.22 2.93 -23.09
C HIS A 119 -16.27 2.83 -24.61
N SER A 120 -15.83 1.68 -25.14
CA SER A 120 -16.23 1.24 -26.46
C SER A 120 -16.92 -0.10 -26.35
N THR A 121 -17.98 -0.13 -25.57
CA THR A 121 -19.01 -1.13 -25.77
C THR A 121 -19.91 -0.56 -26.85
N ASN A 122 -19.81 -1.14 -28.04
CA ASN A 122 -20.73 -0.93 -29.15
C ASN A 122 -22.16 -1.05 -28.65
N ALA A 123 -22.77 0.07 -28.33
CA ALA A 123 -24.22 0.16 -28.34
C ALA A 123 -24.63 0.38 -29.80
N PRO A 124 -25.46 -0.48 -30.40
CA PRO A 124 -26.00 -0.21 -31.73
C PRO A 124 -26.81 1.07 -31.64
N GLN A 125 -26.43 2.05 -32.44
CA GLN A 125 -27.22 3.22 -32.76
C GLN A 125 -28.51 2.75 -33.47
N ASN A 126 -29.54 2.47 -32.73
CA ASN A 126 -30.91 2.59 -33.17
C ASN A 126 -31.56 3.64 -32.29
N SER A 127 -31.26 4.90 -32.54
CA SER A 127 -32.09 6.01 -32.17
C SER A 127 -33.28 6.02 -33.13
N GLU A 128 -34.27 5.21 -32.88
CA GLU A 128 -35.58 5.38 -33.39
C GLU A 128 -36.13 6.67 -32.76
N ILE A 129 -36.04 7.76 -33.53
CA ILE A 129 -36.67 9.03 -33.20
C ILE A 129 -38.16 8.76 -33.36
N ILE A 130 -38.88 8.56 -32.27
CA ILE A 130 -40.32 8.55 -32.24
C ILE A 130 -40.78 10.00 -32.34
N ASP A 131 -41.03 10.47 -33.53
CA ASP A 131 -41.78 11.70 -33.76
C ASP A 131 -43.20 11.51 -33.20
N VAL A 132 -43.46 12.08 -32.07
CA VAL A 132 -44.82 12.18 -31.51
C VAL A 132 -45.52 13.33 -32.25
N GLU A 133 -46.26 13.00 -33.30
CA GLU A 133 -47.17 13.93 -33.95
C GLU A 133 -48.30 14.27 -33.00
N ILE A 134 -48.30 15.48 -32.45
CA ILE A 134 -49.39 16.01 -31.66
C ILE A 134 -50.51 16.40 -32.62
N ILE A 135 -51.49 15.53 -32.78
CA ILE A 135 -52.74 15.86 -33.48
C ILE A 135 -53.55 16.76 -32.55
N GLU A 136 -53.48 18.04 -32.82
CA GLU A 136 -54.37 19.05 -32.22
C GLU A 136 -55.77 18.89 -32.83
N ASN A 137 -56.68 18.27 -32.07
CA ASN A 137 -58.07 18.08 -32.49
C ASN A 137 -58.88 19.29 -32.05
N ASN A 138 -59.02 20.20 -32.99
CA ASN A 138 -59.99 21.33 -32.93
C ASN A 138 -61.38 20.81 -33.16
N LYS A 139 -62.24 20.79 -32.08
CA LYS A 139 -63.69 21.04 -32.18
C LYS A 139 -64.20 21.59 -30.87
#